data_04bfda9e019e92ad82fd766aeb9049e6
#
_entry.id   04bfda9e019e92ad82fd766aeb9049e6
#
_cell.length_a   1.000
_cell.length_b   1.000
_cell.length_c   1.000
_cell.angle_alpha   90.00
_cell.angle_beta   90.00
_cell.angle_gamma   90.00
#
_symmetry.space_group_name_H-M   'P 1'
#
loop_
_entity.id
_entity.type
_entity.pdbx_description
1 polymer ?
#
loop_
_entity_poly.entity_id
_entity_poly.type
_entity_poly.pdbx_seq_one_letter_code
_entity_poly.pdbx_strand_id
1 'polypeptide(L)'
;DGQTFIPMPLVVSAVHHHLIVKKLRSKASIVCISGNCIEDHHFAVLIALGASGIYPIGSYKTIQKYHPESDFYISLDNYRHSVEKGLLKIMSKMGISTLTSYHGSMLLHAIGLGERLSKEYFPSIPSLIGGIELEDIEKTLKERIRLQVGNNNSWSLKENGLFRYRKSGEAHGYSPTVFKKIQYLGTSGKKPNNKVNDDRPIYIRDLLCYKTSRPILNLEAIEDSSSILKRFGSGGISFGAISEKSHRELAKGFSLVGARSNTGEGGEKSDRYSISNDDISVNSYVKQIASGRFGVNSEYLAAANEIQIKIAQGAKPGEGGQLPGFKVSSMIAATRSSSPGIPLISPPPHHDIYSIEDIKQLIYDLKDVNPRAKVSVKLVSQPGVGIVASGVVKAGANIILISGADGGTGASPLGSQKHTGFPWEYGLAETHQTLYANGLREYVTLRVDGGIKRAEDIIFAAILGAEEFDFGTSALIALGCVMARQCHLNTCPVGIATTDEKVEKRFKGKAENVSRYLESISESVRNELSKIGKTSLHDIIGRTDLLKINKKQENLVKNKKIDLKAVSYTHLRAHETDY
;
A
#
# COMPACT_ATOMS: atom_id res chain seq x y z
N ASP A 1 21.65 -19.96 25.62
CA ASP A 1 21.83 -19.70 27.06
C ASP A 1 20.52 -19.39 27.82
N GLY A 2 19.33 -19.62 27.26
CA GLY A 2 18.05 -19.51 27.97
C GLY A 2 17.65 -18.11 28.47
N GLN A 3 18.41 -17.08 28.13
CA GLN A 3 18.13 -15.69 28.52
C GLN A 3 17.25 -15.01 27.47
N THR A 4 16.24 -14.30 27.95
CA THR A 4 15.40 -13.42 27.13
C THR A 4 15.93 -12.00 27.21
N PHE A 5 16.08 -11.38 26.05
CA PHE A 5 16.50 -9.99 25.95
C PHE A 5 15.28 -9.08 25.86
N ILE A 6 15.31 -7.95 26.58
CA ILE A 6 14.37 -6.87 26.38
C ILE A 6 14.50 -6.39 24.89
N PRO A 7 13.41 -6.12 24.19
CA PRO A 7 13.49 -5.61 22.83
C PRO A 7 14.39 -4.37 22.73
N MET A 8 15.38 -4.42 21.88
CA MET A 8 16.42 -3.39 21.79
C MET A 8 15.88 -1.97 21.55
N PRO A 9 14.81 -1.74 20.76
CA PRO A 9 14.20 -0.41 20.63
C PRO A 9 13.77 0.20 21.97
N LEU A 10 13.19 -0.60 22.88
CA LEU A 10 12.82 -0.12 24.23
C LEU A 10 14.04 0.29 25.05
N VAL A 11 15.08 -0.54 25.04
CA VAL A 11 16.32 -0.27 25.81
C VAL A 11 17.00 0.98 25.29
N VAL A 12 17.20 1.10 23.98
CA VAL A 12 17.89 2.24 23.37
C VAL A 12 17.14 3.53 23.66
N SER A 13 15.83 3.54 23.44
CA SER A 13 15.02 4.74 23.66
C SER A 13 14.98 5.14 25.14
N ALA A 14 14.80 4.18 26.05
CA ALA A 14 14.82 4.45 27.49
C ALA A 14 16.16 5.05 27.95
N VAL A 15 17.28 4.45 27.52
CA VAL A 15 18.61 4.95 27.86
C VAL A 15 18.86 6.34 27.24
N HIS A 16 18.49 6.54 25.99
CA HIS A 16 18.62 7.80 25.28
C HIS A 16 17.90 8.93 26.03
N HIS A 17 16.62 8.74 26.33
CA HIS A 17 15.81 9.75 27.03
C HIS A 17 16.29 9.96 28.49
N HIS A 18 16.67 8.89 29.18
CA HIS A 18 17.25 9.03 30.54
C HIS A 18 18.51 9.90 30.53
N LEU A 19 19.42 9.67 29.58
CA LEU A 19 20.63 10.48 29.43
C LEU A 19 20.31 11.94 29.06
N ILE A 20 19.26 12.20 28.29
CA ILE A 20 18.79 13.58 28.02
C ILE A 20 18.34 14.25 29.32
N VAL A 21 17.45 13.60 30.07
CA VAL A 21 16.93 14.12 31.35
C VAL A 21 18.08 14.42 32.32
N LYS A 22 19.10 13.56 32.38
CA LYS A 22 20.30 13.75 33.22
C LYS A 22 21.33 14.71 32.61
N LYS A 23 21.08 15.29 31.41
CA LYS A 23 22.02 16.18 30.70
C LYS A 23 23.37 15.51 30.37
N LEU A 24 23.38 14.21 30.20
CA LEU A 24 24.56 13.39 29.92
C LEU A 24 24.61 12.88 28.47
N ARG A 25 23.56 13.07 27.69
CA ARG A 25 23.45 12.44 26.35
C ARG A 25 24.59 12.86 25.41
N SER A 26 25.02 14.10 25.44
CA SER A 26 26.13 14.60 24.63
C SER A 26 27.53 14.08 25.07
N LYS A 27 27.62 13.51 26.25
CA LYS A 27 28.88 12.99 26.83
C LYS A 27 29.05 11.49 26.67
N ALA A 28 28.03 10.78 26.15
CA ALA A 28 28.05 9.33 26.07
C ALA A 28 27.48 8.85 24.73
N SER A 29 28.13 7.85 24.11
CA SER A 29 27.62 7.09 22.99
C SER A 29 26.83 5.88 23.49
N ILE A 30 25.80 5.49 22.73
CA ILE A 30 25.01 4.29 23.01
C ILE A 30 25.37 3.23 21.97
N VAL A 31 25.99 2.13 22.41
CA VAL A 31 26.32 0.99 21.56
C VAL A 31 25.41 -0.18 21.87
N CYS A 32 24.75 -0.72 20.86
CA CYS A 32 23.82 -1.83 20.98
C CYS A 32 24.46 -3.14 20.55
N ILE A 33 24.35 -4.18 21.38
CA ILE A 33 24.67 -5.55 20.97
C ILE A 33 23.33 -6.29 20.88
N SER A 34 22.91 -6.69 19.64
CA SER A 34 21.60 -7.26 19.41
C SER A 34 21.64 -8.57 18.62
N GLY A 35 20.92 -9.57 19.13
CA GLY A 35 20.68 -10.82 18.41
C GLY A 35 19.58 -10.71 17.33
N ASN A 36 18.72 -9.69 17.41
CA ASN A 36 17.53 -9.51 16.58
C ASN A 36 17.68 -8.43 15.50
N CYS A 37 18.84 -7.79 15.40
CA CYS A 37 19.12 -6.80 14.36
C CYS A 37 19.62 -7.52 13.11
N ILE A 38 18.75 -7.68 12.10
CA ILE A 38 18.98 -8.56 10.94
C ILE A 38 18.98 -7.78 9.63
N GLU A 39 18.01 -6.91 9.40
CA GLU A 39 17.79 -6.18 8.15
C GLU A 39 17.92 -4.67 8.35
N ASP A 40 18.10 -3.93 7.26
CA ASP A 40 18.39 -2.49 7.24
C ASP A 40 17.41 -1.64 8.07
N HIS A 41 16.11 -1.94 8.06
CA HIS A 41 15.12 -1.22 8.87
C HIS A 41 15.32 -1.40 10.38
N HIS A 42 15.85 -2.55 10.83
CA HIS A 42 16.19 -2.72 12.24
C HIS A 42 17.31 -1.78 12.69
N PHE A 43 18.32 -1.59 11.82
CA PHE A 43 19.40 -0.61 12.08
C PHE A 43 18.85 0.82 12.05
N ALA A 44 18.03 1.14 11.04
CA ALA A 44 17.42 2.46 10.90
C ALA A 44 16.62 2.85 12.15
N VAL A 45 15.77 1.95 12.66
CA VAL A 45 15.00 2.20 13.89
C VAL A 45 15.91 2.46 15.08
N LEU A 46 16.95 1.64 15.32
CA LEU A 46 17.85 1.82 16.45
C LEU A 46 18.64 3.13 16.37
N ILE A 47 19.10 3.51 15.16
CA ILE A 47 19.80 4.78 14.95
C ILE A 47 18.85 5.97 15.20
N ALA A 48 17.63 5.92 14.66
CA ALA A 48 16.63 6.96 14.89
C ALA A 48 16.26 7.11 16.38
N LEU A 49 16.30 6.03 17.15
CA LEU A 49 16.10 6.03 18.60
C LEU A 49 17.33 6.45 19.41
N GLY A 50 18.47 6.69 18.76
CA GLY A 50 19.67 7.25 19.40
C GLY A 50 20.85 6.28 19.57
N ALA A 51 20.84 5.11 18.93
CA ALA A 51 22.01 4.23 18.92
C ALA A 51 23.15 4.84 18.09
N SER A 52 24.34 4.97 18.69
CA SER A 52 25.55 5.48 18.02
C SER A 52 26.34 4.38 17.32
N GLY A 53 26.21 3.12 17.79
CA GLY A 53 26.83 1.95 17.22
C GLY A 53 25.96 0.72 17.41
N ILE A 54 26.00 -0.21 16.44
CA ILE A 54 25.20 -1.43 16.49
C ILE A 54 26.07 -2.63 16.12
N TYR A 55 26.14 -3.60 17.02
CA TYR A 55 26.81 -4.88 16.80
C TYR A 55 25.76 -6.00 16.66
N PRO A 56 25.48 -6.48 15.43
CA PRO A 56 24.42 -7.45 15.15
C PRO A 56 24.91 -8.89 15.39
N ILE A 57 25.19 -9.23 16.64
CA ILE A 57 25.80 -10.53 17.02
C ILE A 57 25.04 -11.74 16.47
N GLY A 58 23.70 -11.68 16.39
CA GLY A 58 22.89 -12.77 15.85
C GLY A 58 23.12 -12.99 14.35
N SER A 59 23.19 -11.93 13.58
CA SER A 59 23.50 -12.00 12.14
C SER A 59 24.92 -12.53 11.91
N TYR A 60 25.89 -12.05 12.69
CA TYR A 60 27.29 -12.49 12.55
C TYR A 60 27.46 -13.98 12.90
N LYS A 61 26.84 -14.45 13.99
CA LYS A 61 26.84 -15.89 14.33
C LYS A 61 26.11 -16.73 13.28
N THR A 62 25.08 -16.21 12.66
CA THR A 62 24.37 -16.89 11.57
C THR A 62 25.25 -17.02 10.33
N ILE A 63 25.92 -15.95 9.94
CA ILE A 63 26.87 -15.96 8.82
C ILE A 63 27.99 -16.97 9.09
N GLN A 64 28.61 -16.94 10.27
CA GLN A 64 29.65 -17.88 10.68
C GLN A 64 29.20 -19.35 10.58
N LYS A 65 27.94 -19.63 10.95
CA LYS A 65 27.39 -21.00 10.91
C LYS A 65 27.18 -21.51 9.49
N TYR A 66 26.75 -20.66 8.56
CA TYR A 66 26.35 -21.08 7.22
C TYR A 66 27.43 -20.86 6.14
N HIS A 67 28.49 -20.11 6.46
CA HIS A 67 29.63 -19.87 5.57
C HIS A 67 30.91 -20.41 6.20
N PRO A 68 31.61 -21.36 5.58
CA PRO A 68 32.89 -21.86 6.05
C PRO A 68 33.93 -20.76 6.21
N GLU A 69 34.96 -21.02 7.00
CA GLU A 69 35.99 -20.04 7.37
C GLU A 69 36.62 -19.26 6.19
N SER A 70 36.81 -19.90 5.05
CA SER A 70 37.36 -19.27 3.82
C SER A 70 36.50 -18.13 3.28
N ASP A 71 35.15 -18.17 3.49
CA ASP A 71 34.19 -17.22 2.93
C ASP A 71 33.56 -16.32 3.99
N PHE A 72 33.89 -16.53 5.26
CA PHE A 72 33.28 -15.81 6.37
C PHE A 72 33.45 -14.29 6.27
N TYR A 73 34.67 -13.83 6.10
CA TYR A 73 34.95 -12.39 6.02
C TYR A 73 34.33 -11.72 4.80
N ILE A 74 34.29 -12.41 3.67
CA ILE A 74 33.62 -11.93 2.45
C ILE A 74 32.12 -11.82 2.70
N SER A 75 31.50 -12.82 3.30
CA SER A 75 30.08 -12.84 3.63
C SER A 75 29.71 -11.77 4.66
N LEU A 76 30.57 -11.54 5.64
CA LEU A 76 30.42 -10.49 6.64
C LEU A 76 30.47 -9.10 6.00
N ASP A 77 31.42 -8.87 5.10
CA ASP A 77 31.58 -7.59 4.41
C ASP A 77 30.41 -7.33 3.42
N ASN A 78 29.96 -8.35 2.72
CA ASN A 78 28.76 -8.29 1.88
C ASN A 78 27.49 -7.94 2.70
N TYR A 79 27.34 -8.54 3.87
CA TYR A 79 26.23 -8.22 4.77
C TYR A 79 26.29 -6.76 5.24
N ARG A 80 27.47 -6.31 5.70
CA ARG A 80 27.69 -4.93 6.12
C ARG A 80 27.38 -3.93 4.99
N HIS A 81 27.89 -4.17 3.81
CA HIS A 81 27.62 -3.36 2.61
C HIS A 81 26.12 -3.31 2.25
N SER A 82 25.43 -4.43 2.40
CA SER A 82 23.98 -4.48 2.15
C SER A 82 23.20 -3.63 3.13
N VAL A 83 23.57 -3.67 4.42
CA VAL A 83 22.96 -2.83 5.46
C VAL A 83 23.25 -1.35 5.23
N GLU A 84 24.51 -1.01 4.89
CA GLU A 84 24.91 0.37 4.58
C GLU A 84 24.11 0.94 3.41
N LYS A 85 24.01 0.19 2.31
CA LYS A 85 23.19 0.57 1.15
C LYS A 85 21.69 0.73 1.50
N GLY A 86 21.19 -0.17 2.36
CA GLY A 86 19.82 -0.08 2.86
C GLY A 86 19.57 1.18 3.68
N LEU A 87 20.48 1.51 4.60
CA LEU A 87 20.41 2.73 5.40
C LEU A 87 20.47 4.00 4.54
N LEU A 88 21.41 4.05 3.59
CA LEU A 88 21.50 5.18 2.64
C LEU A 88 20.20 5.35 1.86
N LYS A 89 19.58 4.24 1.44
CA LYS A 89 18.29 4.27 0.75
C LYS A 89 17.16 4.78 1.64
N ILE A 90 17.10 4.35 2.91
CA ILE A 90 16.10 4.81 3.87
C ILE A 90 16.25 6.30 4.13
N MET A 91 17.47 6.78 4.38
CA MET A 91 17.77 8.20 4.58
C MET A 91 17.44 9.04 3.35
N SER A 92 17.79 8.55 2.16
CA SER A 92 17.47 9.21 0.89
C SER A 92 15.97 9.42 0.69
N LYS A 93 15.13 8.45 1.11
CA LYS A 93 13.65 8.61 1.09
C LYS A 93 13.16 9.78 1.94
N MET A 94 13.87 10.11 2.99
CA MET A 94 13.56 11.19 3.92
C MET A 94 14.24 12.52 3.54
N GLY A 95 15.05 12.54 2.48
CA GLY A 95 15.87 13.70 2.12
C GLY A 95 17.00 13.99 3.10
N ILE A 96 17.46 13.00 3.86
CA ILE A 96 18.54 13.13 4.85
C ILE A 96 19.84 12.63 4.25
N SER A 97 20.85 13.50 4.16
CA SER A 97 22.15 13.20 3.53
C SER A 97 23.21 12.68 4.50
N THR A 98 23.09 12.94 5.79
CA THR A 98 24.09 12.54 6.80
C THR A 98 23.49 11.68 7.90
N LEU A 99 24.24 10.66 8.32
CA LEU A 99 23.80 9.78 9.41
C LEU A 99 23.64 10.55 10.74
N THR A 100 24.44 11.58 10.95
CA THR A 100 24.35 12.45 12.14
C THR A 100 22.99 13.13 12.24
N SER A 101 22.41 13.57 11.13
CA SER A 101 21.08 14.20 11.09
C SER A 101 19.95 13.19 11.29
N TYR A 102 20.18 11.91 11.02
CA TYR A 102 19.21 10.84 11.24
C TYR A 102 19.31 10.25 12.65
N HIS A 103 20.48 10.33 13.28
CA HIS A 103 20.72 9.79 14.60
C HIS A 103 19.91 10.53 15.69
N GLY A 104 19.09 9.79 16.42
CA GLY A 104 18.22 10.36 17.47
C GLY A 104 17.09 11.23 16.93
N SER A 105 16.77 11.13 15.64
CA SER A 105 15.75 11.96 14.97
C SER A 105 14.32 11.65 15.37
N MET A 106 14.04 10.45 15.93
CA MET A 106 12.70 9.95 16.23
C MET A 106 11.74 9.98 15.04
N LEU A 107 12.23 10.00 13.78
CA LEU A 107 11.42 10.02 12.56
C LEU A 107 10.81 8.64 12.28
N LEU A 108 9.96 8.24 13.21
CA LEU A 108 9.26 6.95 13.22
C LEU A 108 7.77 7.19 13.50
N HIS A 109 6.94 6.24 13.06
CA HIS A 109 5.54 6.20 13.43
C HIS A 109 5.23 4.83 14.07
N ALA A 110 4.53 4.84 15.19
CA ALA A 110 4.11 3.64 15.87
C ALA A 110 2.70 3.23 15.42
N ILE A 111 2.55 1.99 14.96
CA ILE A 111 1.26 1.37 14.69
C ILE A 111 1.13 0.15 15.59
N GLY A 112 0.10 0.13 16.44
CA GLY A 112 -0.17 -1.01 17.31
C GLY A 112 0.63 -1.03 18.60
N LEU A 113 1.28 0.07 19.01
CA LEU A 113 1.81 0.26 20.35
C LEU A 113 0.78 0.98 21.24
N GLY A 114 0.65 0.55 22.48
CA GLY A 114 -0.23 1.18 23.46
C GLY A 114 0.23 2.59 23.83
N GLU A 115 -0.71 3.42 24.26
CA GLU A 115 -0.44 4.83 24.57
C GLU A 115 0.54 4.98 25.73
N ARG A 116 0.40 4.14 26.78
CA ARG A 116 1.30 4.15 27.94
C ARG A 116 2.72 3.78 27.52
N LEU A 117 2.87 2.67 26.78
CA LEU A 117 4.15 2.21 26.25
C LEU A 117 4.82 3.28 25.38
N SER A 118 4.04 3.92 24.49
CA SER A 118 4.55 4.95 23.60
C SER A 118 5.00 6.19 24.35
N LYS A 119 4.19 6.71 25.29
CA LYS A 119 4.54 7.89 26.09
C LYS A 119 5.76 7.68 26.98
N GLU A 120 5.89 6.49 27.57
CA GLU A 120 6.97 6.20 28.52
C GLU A 120 8.31 5.91 27.82
N TYR A 121 8.29 5.12 26.76
CA TYR A 121 9.52 4.66 26.10
C TYR A 121 9.82 5.37 24.77
N PHE A 122 8.83 5.93 24.12
CA PHE A 122 8.95 6.59 22.81
C PHE A 122 8.24 7.96 22.80
N PRO A 123 8.59 8.88 23.70
CA PRO A 123 7.79 10.08 23.97
C PRO A 123 7.60 11.01 22.77
N SER A 124 8.49 10.94 21.77
CA SER A 124 8.39 11.76 20.56
C SER A 124 7.76 11.00 19.37
N ILE A 125 7.33 9.75 19.56
CA ILE A 125 6.77 8.90 18.49
C ILE A 125 5.28 8.70 18.75
N PRO A 126 4.40 9.28 17.93
CA PRO A 126 2.96 9.15 18.14
C PRO A 126 2.49 7.71 17.89
N SER A 127 1.64 7.21 18.79
CA SER A 127 0.89 5.97 18.57
C SER A 127 -0.48 6.32 18.01
N LEU A 128 -0.78 5.82 16.80
CA LEU A 128 -1.92 6.27 16.02
C LEU A 128 -3.22 5.52 16.32
N ILE A 129 -3.13 4.23 16.64
CA ILE A 129 -4.30 3.37 16.86
C ILE A 129 -4.25 2.63 18.19
N GLY A 130 -3.36 3.03 19.12
CA GLY A 130 -3.13 2.25 20.33
C GLY A 130 -2.60 0.86 20.06
N GLY A 131 -2.68 -0.07 21.02
CA GLY A 131 -2.24 -1.45 20.83
C GLY A 131 -1.60 -2.09 22.03
N ILE A 132 -0.55 -2.88 21.79
CA ILE A 132 0.14 -3.69 22.79
C ILE A 132 0.88 -2.83 23.82
N GLU A 133 0.89 -3.31 25.06
CA GLU A 133 1.62 -2.73 26.20
C GLU A 133 2.77 -3.66 26.66
N LEU A 134 3.53 -3.25 27.68
CA LEU A 134 4.67 -4.04 28.19
C LEU A 134 4.30 -5.47 28.57
N GLU A 135 3.12 -5.67 29.14
CA GLU A 135 2.63 -6.97 29.57
C GLU A 135 2.43 -7.94 28.37
N ASP A 136 2.02 -7.41 27.21
CA ASP A 136 1.90 -8.17 25.96
C ASP A 136 3.27 -8.57 25.41
N ILE A 137 4.24 -7.65 25.49
CA ILE A 137 5.62 -7.90 25.10
C ILE A 137 6.22 -8.99 25.99
N GLU A 138 6.07 -8.87 27.30
CA GLU A 138 6.53 -9.87 28.25
C GLU A 138 5.94 -11.28 27.96
N LYS A 139 4.63 -11.34 27.71
CA LYS A 139 3.95 -12.59 27.34
C LYS A 139 4.54 -13.20 26.08
N THR A 140 4.75 -12.38 25.04
CA THR A 140 5.34 -12.84 23.77
C THR A 140 6.77 -13.35 23.96
N LEU A 141 7.55 -12.71 24.82
CA LEU A 141 8.91 -13.14 25.13
C LEU A 141 8.91 -14.47 25.90
N LYS A 142 8.03 -14.62 26.90
CA LYS A 142 7.86 -15.89 27.63
C LYS A 142 7.45 -17.06 26.71
N GLU A 143 6.56 -16.81 25.77
CA GLU A 143 6.16 -17.81 24.76
C GLU A 143 7.34 -18.22 23.85
N ARG A 144 8.14 -17.25 23.39
CA ARG A 144 9.34 -17.53 22.59
C ARG A 144 10.35 -18.40 23.33
N ILE A 145 10.58 -18.15 24.64
CA ILE A 145 11.47 -18.98 25.46
C ILE A 145 10.94 -20.41 25.52
N ARG A 146 9.65 -20.60 25.81
CA ARG A 146 9.04 -21.93 25.90
C ARG A 146 9.22 -22.71 24.59
N LEU A 147 9.06 -22.06 23.44
CA LEU A 147 9.27 -22.66 22.13
C LEU A 147 10.74 -23.04 21.86
N GLN A 148 11.68 -22.27 22.39
CA GLN A 148 13.11 -22.56 22.24
C GLN A 148 13.58 -23.75 23.10
N VAL A 149 13.08 -23.87 24.31
CA VAL A 149 13.45 -24.93 25.25
C VAL A 149 12.84 -26.28 24.84
N GLY A 150 11.69 -26.27 24.13
CA GLY A 150 10.99 -27.52 23.72
C GLY A 150 11.45 -28.14 22.39
N ASN A 151 12.29 -27.50 21.61
CA ASN A 151 12.70 -27.96 20.26
C ASN A 151 14.20 -28.31 20.21
N ASN A 152 14.57 -29.49 20.70
CA ASN A 152 15.85 -30.09 20.36
C ASN A 152 15.83 -30.53 18.89
N ASN A 153 16.61 -29.88 18.01
CA ASN A 153 17.15 -30.37 16.72
C ASN A 153 16.54 -30.02 15.38
N SER A 154 15.61 -29.09 15.19
CA SER A 154 15.34 -28.62 13.82
C SER A 154 15.21 -27.11 13.73
N TRP A 155 16.30 -26.45 13.39
CA TRP A 155 16.34 -25.03 13.06
C TRP A 155 15.96 -24.85 11.58
N SER A 156 14.68 -24.77 11.28
CA SER A 156 14.23 -24.22 10.02
C SER A 156 13.79 -22.78 10.24
N LEU A 157 14.33 -21.84 9.45
CA LEU A 157 13.79 -20.49 9.36
C LEU A 157 12.34 -20.60 8.88
N LYS A 158 11.37 -20.38 9.76
CA LYS A 158 9.96 -20.35 9.37
C LYS A 158 9.73 -19.12 8.51
N GLU A 159 9.38 -19.33 7.26
CA GLU A 159 8.87 -18.26 6.41
C GLU A 159 7.47 -17.88 6.91
N ASN A 160 7.31 -16.67 7.46
CA ASN A 160 6.09 -16.25 8.15
C ASN A 160 4.88 -16.03 7.22
N GLY A 161 5.06 -16.02 5.90
CA GLY A 161 3.96 -15.95 4.95
C GLY A 161 3.49 -14.55 4.59
N LEU A 162 4.21 -13.49 4.97
CA LEU A 162 3.87 -12.11 4.64
C LEU A 162 3.87 -11.85 3.13
N PHE A 163 4.90 -12.30 2.44
CA PHE A 163 5.06 -12.08 1.00
C PHE A 163 4.31 -13.10 0.14
N ARG A 164 4.40 -14.38 0.54
CA ARG A 164 3.68 -15.50 -0.07
C ARG A 164 2.86 -16.21 0.98
N TYR A 165 1.65 -16.61 0.63
CA TYR A 165 0.83 -17.40 1.54
C TYR A 165 1.57 -18.67 2.02
N ARG A 166 1.52 -18.92 3.33
CA ARG A 166 1.96 -20.15 3.97
C ARG A 166 0.85 -20.70 4.88
N LYS A 167 0.54 -21.99 4.78
CA LYS A 167 -0.57 -22.61 5.50
C LYS A 167 -0.50 -22.42 7.02
N SER A 168 0.69 -22.41 7.58
CA SER A 168 0.95 -22.22 9.03
C SER A 168 1.52 -20.82 9.36
N GLY A 169 1.50 -19.91 8.38
CA GLY A 169 2.04 -18.57 8.53
C GLY A 169 1.02 -17.54 8.98
N GLU A 170 1.38 -16.28 8.80
CA GLU A 170 0.52 -15.13 9.08
C GLU A 170 -0.75 -15.13 8.22
N ALA A 171 -1.76 -14.42 8.68
CA ALA A 171 -2.95 -14.15 7.87
C ALA A 171 -2.54 -13.37 6.62
N HIS A 172 -3.05 -13.78 5.45
CA HIS A 172 -2.65 -13.21 4.16
C HIS A 172 -3.86 -12.71 3.38
N GLY A 173 -3.85 -11.43 3.00
CA GLY A 173 -4.97 -10.76 2.32
C GLY A 173 -5.39 -11.39 0.99
N TYR A 174 -4.50 -12.15 0.36
CA TYR A 174 -4.75 -12.94 -0.86
C TYR A 174 -4.44 -14.42 -0.60
N SER A 175 -5.07 -15.00 0.41
CA SER A 175 -5.01 -16.45 0.67
C SER A 175 -5.54 -17.26 -0.53
N PRO A 176 -5.22 -18.56 -0.65
CA PRO A 176 -5.72 -19.41 -1.74
C PRO A 176 -7.24 -19.38 -1.89
N THR A 177 -7.95 -19.25 -0.78
CA THR A 177 -9.41 -19.10 -0.77
C THR A 177 -9.85 -17.78 -1.43
N VAL A 178 -9.21 -16.68 -1.08
CA VAL A 178 -9.53 -15.35 -1.62
C VAL A 178 -9.24 -15.29 -3.11
N PHE A 179 -8.04 -15.69 -3.54
CA PHE A 179 -7.71 -15.59 -4.97
C PHE A 179 -8.53 -16.54 -5.84
N LYS A 180 -8.82 -17.78 -5.39
CA LYS A 180 -9.71 -18.70 -6.12
C LYS A 180 -11.13 -18.14 -6.23
N LYS A 181 -11.64 -17.47 -5.19
CA LYS A 181 -12.95 -16.81 -5.24
C LYS A 181 -12.97 -15.69 -6.30
N ILE A 182 -11.93 -14.86 -6.37
CA ILE A 182 -11.83 -13.80 -7.38
C ILE A 182 -11.79 -14.40 -8.78
N GLN A 183 -10.97 -15.43 -9.02
CA GLN A 183 -10.91 -16.12 -10.30
C GLN A 183 -12.27 -16.75 -10.68
N TYR A 184 -12.97 -17.35 -9.73
CA TYR A 184 -14.28 -17.93 -9.94
C TYR A 184 -15.32 -16.85 -10.32
N LEU A 185 -15.33 -15.71 -9.65
CA LEU A 185 -16.19 -14.57 -10.01
C LEU A 185 -15.92 -14.09 -11.44
N GLY A 186 -14.66 -13.99 -11.83
CA GLY A 186 -14.25 -13.59 -13.20
C GLY A 186 -14.65 -14.61 -14.26
N THR A 187 -14.62 -15.90 -13.97
CA THR A 187 -14.94 -16.94 -14.96
C THR A 187 -16.43 -17.25 -15.04
N SER A 188 -17.14 -17.32 -13.92
CA SER A 188 -18.54 -17.74 -13.83
C SER A 188 -19.53 -16.59 -13.73
N GLY A 189 -19.11 -15.41 -13.27
CA GLY A 189 -20.00 -14.29 -12.94
C GLY A 189 -20.93 -14.55 -11.74
N LYS A 190 -20.82 -15.70 -11.08
CA LYS A 190 -21.73 -16.12 -9.99
C LYS A 190 -21.00 -16.17 -8.66
N LYS A 191 -21.70 -15.88 -7.56
CA LYS A 191 -21.15 -16.04 -6.22
C LYS A 191 -20.89 -17.53 -5.91
N PRO A 192 -19.71 -17.91 -5.40
CA PRO A 192 -19.47 -19.29 -4.97
C PRO A 192 -20.34 -19.63 -3.77
N ASN A 193 -20.89 -20.84 -3.75
CA ASN A 193 -21.77 -21.32 -2.68
C ASN A 193 -21.08 -21.50 -1.31
N ASN A 194 -19.76 -21.51 -1.28
CA ASN A 194 -19.01 -21.77 -0.04
C ASN A 194 -18.57 -20.45 0.62
N LYS A 195 -19.09 -20.20 1.82
CA LYS A 195 -18.54 -19.20 2.76
C LYS A 195 -17.26 -19.79 3.35
N VAL A 196 -16.11 -19.50 2.76
CA VAL A 196 -14.82 -19.75 3.43
C VAL A 196 -14.36 -18.42 3.98
N ASN A 197 -14.58 -18.22 5.27
CA ASN A 197 -14.09 -17.05 5.99
C ASN A 197 -12.81 -17.46 6.74
N ASP A 198 -11.70 -16.82 6.39
CA ASP A 198 -10.59 -16.70 7.34
C ASP A 198 -11.02 -15.57 8.29
N ASP A 199 -11.46 -15.92 9.49
CA ASP A 199 -11.98 -14.95 10.49
C ASP A 199 -10.85 -14.14 11.16
N ARG A 200 -9.59 -14.39 10.79
CA ARG A 200 -8.45 -13.62 11.31
C ARG A 200 -8.41 -12.24 10.66
N PRO A 201 -8.41 -11.15 11.46
CA PRO A 201 -8.34 -9.81 10.92
C PRO A 201 -6.93 -9.55 10.34
N ILE A 202 -6.88 -8.87 9.19
CA ILE A 202 -5.66 -8.49 8.48
C ILE A 202 -5.57 -6.98 8.38
N TYR A 203 -6.71 -6.34 8.20
CA TYR A 203 -6.86 -4.91 7.96
C TYR A 203 -7.62 -4.24 9.11
N ILE A 204 -7.43 -2.93 9.27
CA ILE A 204 -8.20 -2.15 10.27
C ILE A 204 -9.71 -2.33 10.06
N ARG A 205 -10.17 -2.33 8.81
CA ARG A 205 -11.59 -2.54 8.47
C ARG A 205 -12.14 -3.90 8.89
N ASP A 206 -11.30 -4.92 9.04
CA ASP A 206 -11.75 -6.24 9.52
C ASP A 206 -12.14 -6.23 11.02
N LEU A 207 -11.65 -5.23 11.77
CA LEU A 207 -12.03 -4.98 13.17
C LEU A 207 -13.39 -4.30 13.29
N LEU A 208 -13.91 -3.76 12.19
CA LEU A 208 -15.14 -3.00 12.12
C LEU A 208 -16.25 -3.77 11.39
N CYS A 209 -17.47 -3.37 11.60
CA CYS A 209 -18.62 -3.68 10.75
C CYS A 209 -19.52 -2.47 10.69
N TYR A 210 -20.43 -2.43 9.73
CA TYR A 210 -21.42 -1.36 9.63
C TYR A 210 -22.77 -1.76 10.22
N LYS A 211 -23.55 -0.77 10.61
CA LYS A 211 -24.91 -0.93 11.09
C LYS A 211 -25.81 -1.35 9.93
N THR A 212 -26.72 -2.25 10.18
CA THR A 212 -27.73 -2.71 9.22
C THR A 212 -29.10 -2.21 9.63
N SER A 213 -29.93 -1.86 8.68
CA SER A 213 -31.33 -1.46 8.91
C SER A 213 -32.28 -2.66 8.83
N ARG A 214 -33.46 -2.50 9.41
CA ARG A 214 -34.62 -3.36 9.19
C ARG A 214 -35.86 -2.50 8.96
N PRO A 215 -36.66 -2.76 7.94
CA PRO A 215 -36.51 -3.79 6.91
C PRO A 215 -35.33 -3.54 5.97
N ILE A 216 -34.86 -4.58 5.28
CA ILE A 216 -33.88 -4.50 4.20
C ILE A 216 -34.57 -3.86 2.98
N LEU A 217 -33.90 -2.91 2.31
CA LEU A 217 -34.47 -2.25 1.12
C LEU A 217 -34.54 -3.21 -0.08
N ASN A 218 -35.57 -3.04 -0.91
CA ASN A 218 -35.64 -3.73 -2.21
C ASN A 218 -34.48 -3.28 -3.11
N LEU A 219 -33.87 -4.21 -3.83
CA LEU A 219 -32.76 -3.92 -4.77
C LEU A 219 -33.15 -2.97 -5.90
N GLU A 220 -34.44 -2.91 -6.26
CA GLU A 220 -34.94 -1.95 -7.25
C GLU A 220 -34.82 -0.49 -6.81
N ALA A 221 -34.82 -0.24 -5.49
CA ALA A 221 -34.63 1.09 -4.92
C ALA A 221 -33.14 1.50 -4.82
N ILE A 222 -32.21 0.59 -5.09
CA ILE A 222 -30.77 0.84 -4.98
C ILE A 222 -30.23 1.27 -6.34
N GLU A 223 -29.30 2.24 -6.36
CA GLU A 223 -28.61 2.67 -7.57
C GLU A 223 -28.15 1.48 -8.42
N ASP A 224 -28.22 1.64 -9.73
CA ASP A 224 -27.93 0.57 -10.64
C ASP A 224 -26.44 0.20 -10.66
N SER A 225 -26.15 -1.00 -11.14
CA SER A 225 -24.79 -1.55 -11.22
C SER A 225 -23.89 -0.70 -12.10
N SER A 226 -24.41 -0.12 -13.18
CA SER A 226 -23.67 0.70 -14.14
C SER A 226 -23.19 2.02 -13.49
N SER A 227 -24.00 2.59 -12.62
CA SER A 227 -23.63 3.79 -11.83
C SER A 227 -22.47 3.49 -10.89
N ILE A 228 -22.50 2.34 -10.21
CA ILE A 228 -21.43 1.90 -9.30
C ILE A 228 -20.15 1.61 -10.10
N LEU A 229 -20.25 0.94 -11.24
CA LEU A 229 -19.10 0.58 -12.08
C LEU A 229 -18.35 1.80 -12.61
N LYS A 230 -19.01 2.92 -12.87
CA LYS A 230 -18.36 4.19 -13.24
C LYS A 230 -17.45 4.76 -12.15
N ARG A 231 -17.62 4.33 -10.89
CA ARG A 231 -16.76 4.70 -9.76
C ARG A 231 -15.54 3.79 -9.62
N PHE A 232 -15.45 2.70 -10.41
CA PHE A 232 -14.34 1.77 -10.37
C PHE A 232 -13.23 2.17 -11.32
N GLY A 233 -11.99 1.85 -10.92
CA GLY A 233 -10.82 2.05 -11.74
C GLY A 233 -9.79 0.94 -11.56
N SER A 234 -8.81 0.85 -12.44
CA SER A 234 -7.64 0.01 -12.21
C SER A 234 -6.58 0.80 -11.44
N GLY A 235 -5.88 0.13 -10.53
CA GLY A 235 -4.63 0.67 -10.02
C GLY A 235 -3.63 0.88 -11.16
N GLY A 236 -2.70 1.83 -11.00
CA GLY A 236 -1.65 2.08 -11.99
C GLY A 236 -0.70 0.88 -12.11
N ILE A 237 -0.83 0.11 -13.19
CA ILE A 237 -0.01 -1.07 -13.47
C ILE A 237 0.74 -0.83 -14.77
N SER A 238 2.08 -0.64 -14.67
CA SER A 238 2.89 -0.18 -15.80
C SER A 238 3.08 -1.26 -16.87
N PHE A 239 3.00 -0.84 -18.13
CA PHE A 239 3.53 -1.63 -19.25
C PHE A 239 5.03 -1.86 -19.05
N GLY A 240 5.46 -3.12 -19.06
CA GLY A 240 6.80 -3.57 -18.67
C GLY A 240 6.88 -4.18 -17.26
N ALA A 241 6.05 -3.77 -16.32
CA ALA A 241 5.79 -4.55 -15.11
C ALA A 241 4.95 -5.79 -15.45
N ILE A 242 3.95 -5.62 -16.33
CA ILE A 242 3.17 -6.69 -16.97
C ILE A 242 3.40 -6.69 -18.49
N SER A 243 3.03 -7.79 -19.14
CA SER A 243 3.16 -7.97 -20.59
C SER A 243 2.20 -7.07 -21.37
N GLU A 244 2.48 -6.85 -22.65
CA GLU A 244 1.61 -6.04 -23.51
C GLU A 244 0.20 -6.59 -23.58
N LYS A 245 0.08 -7.90 -23.82
CA LYS A 245 -1.23 -8.58 -23.88
C LYS A 245 -2.02 -8.41 -22.59
N SER A 246 -1.35 -8.62 -21.46
CA SER A 246 -2.02 -8.45 -20.15
C SER A 246 -2.45 -7.02 -19.90
N HIS A 247 -1.67 -6.04 -20.34
CA HIS A 247 -1.98 -4.61 -20.19
C HIS A 247 -3.18 -4.21 -21.05
N ARG A 248 -3.25 -4.71 -22.31
CA ARG A 248 -4.40 -4.49 -23.21
C ARG A 248 -5.67 -5.14 -22.71
N GLU A 249 -5.59 -6.43 -22.33
CA GLU A 249 -6.74 -7.16 -21.79
C GLU A 249 -7.27 -6.53 -20.49
N LEU A 250 -6.39 -6.02 -19.65
CA LEU A 250 -6.78 -5.29 -18.43
C LEU A 250 -7.56 -4.02 -18.81
N ALA A 251 -7.02 -3.18 -19.69
CA ALA A 251 -7.66 -1.93 -20.10
C ALA A 251 -9.02 -2.19 -20.76
N LYS A 252 -9.08 -3.18 -21.69
CA LYS A 252 -10.31 -3.64 -22.32
C LYS A 252 -11.35 -4.10 -21.29
N GLY A 253 -10.93 -4.86 -20.27
CA GLY A 253 -11.85 -5.39 -19.26
C GLY A 253 -12.51 -4.31 -18.40
N PHE A 254 -11.80 -3.23 -18.10
CA PHE A 254 -12.39 -2.06 -17.44
C PHE A 254 -13.30 -1.27 -18.39
N SER A 255 -12.88 -1.08 -19.64
CA SER A 255 -13.67 -0.37 -20.65
C SER A 255 -15.01 -1.03 -20.93
N LEU A 256 -15.07 -2.37 -20.97
CA LEU A 256 -16.30 -3.16 -21.21
C LEU A 256 -17.44 -2.81 -20.23
N VAL A 257 -17.13 -2.39 -19.03
CA VAL A 257 -18.13 -2.05 -18.00
C VAL A 257 -18.20 -0.55 -17.71
N GLY A 258 -17.58 0.28 -18.54
CA GLY A 258 -17.55 1.73 -18.36
C GLY A 258 -16.70 2.19 -17.15
N ALA A 259 -15.82 1.32 -16.65
CA ALA A 259 -14.85 1.64 -15.61
C ALA A 259 -13.54 2.18 -16.20
N ARG A 260 -12.68 2.76 -15.37
CA ARG A 260 -11.45 3.44 -15.80
C ARG A 260 -10.24 2.52 -15.71
N SER A 261 -9.44 2.45 -16.76
CA SER A 261 -8.12 1.82 -16.73
C SER A 261 -7.02 2.86 -16.57
N ASN A 262 -5.87 2.48 -15.99
CA ASN A 262 -4.74 3.33 -15.70
C ASN A 262 -3.45 2.74 -16.28
N THR A 263 -2.72 3.53 -17.08
CA THR A 263 -1.47 3.11 -17.73
C THR A 263 -0.37 2.67 -16.77
N GLY A 264 -0.38 3.18 -15.53
CA GLY A 264 0.83 3.18 -14.70
C GLY A 264 1.92 4.09 -15.29
N GLU A 265 3.10 4.07 -14.69
CA GLU A 265 4.23 4.97 -15.02
C GLU A 265 5.06 4.57 -16.26
N GLY A 266 4.61 3.63 -17.04
CA GLY A 266 5.38 3.05 -18.14
C GLY A 266 5.08 3.61 -19.53
N GLY A 267 4.22 4.61 -19.63
CA GLY A 267 3.69 5.05 -20.92
C GLY A 267 2.70 4.05 -21.53
N GLU A 268 2.27 4.33 -22.73
CA GLU A 268 1.37 3.47 -23.50
C GLU A 268 1.69 3.62 -24.99
N LYS A 269 1.50 2.56 -25.77
CA LYS A 269 1.75 2.60 -27.20
C LYS A 269 0.67 3.43 -27.92
N SER A 270 1.08 4.26 -28.88
CA SER A 270 0.19 5.18 -29.61
C SER A 270 -0.86 4.48 -30.45
N ASP A 271 -0.60 3.24 -30.91
CA ASP A 271 -1.58 2.43 -31.64
C ASP A 271 -2.87 2.13 -30.84
N ARG A 272 -2.87 2.42 -29.54
CA ARG A 272 -4.02 2.26 -28.65
C ARG A 272 -4.90 3.49 -28.56
N TYR A 273 -4.47 4.65 -29.06
CA TYR A 273 -5.21 5.92 -28.95
C TYR A 273 -6.30 6.06 -29.99
N SER A 274 -6.16 5.37 -31.13
CA SER A 274 -7.23 5.31 -32.14
C SER A 274 -8.39 4.44 -31.66
N ILE A 275 -9.61 4.93 -31.85
CA ILE A 275 -10.82 4.16 -31.60
C ILE A 275 -10.85 3.05 -32.65
N SER A 276 -10.85 1.80 -32.22
CA SER A 276 -11.07 0.66 -33.11
C SER A 276 -12.54 0.63 -33.54
N ASN A 277 -12.81 0.11 -34.74
CA ASN A 277 -14.19 -0.04 -35.26
C ASN A 277 -15.08 -0.95 -34.38
N ASP A 278 -14.52 -1.62 -33.36
CA ASP A 278 -15.21 -2.55 -32.46
C ASP A 278 -15.78 -1.90 -31.19
N ASP A 279 -15.93 -0.59 -31.12
CA ASP A 279 -16.50 0.20 -30.01
C ASP A 279 -15.89 0.00 -28.60
N ILE A 280 -14.93 -0.91 -28.41
CA ILE A 280 -14.32 -1.19 -27.12
C ILE A 280 -12.92 -0.59 -27.07
N SER A 281 -12.77 0.50 -26.32
CA SER A 281 -11.49 1.18 -26.20
C SER A 281 -10.46 0.35 -25.43
N VAL A 282 -9.27 0.19 -26.01
CA VAL A 282 -8.06 -0.31 -25.33
C VAL A 282 -7.15 0.83 -24.87
N ASN A 283 -7.51 2.08 -25.19
CA ASN A 283 -6.87 3.27 -24.67
C ASN A 283 -7.16 3.38 -23.17
N SER A 284 -6.14 3.49 -22.34
CA SER A 284 -6.33 3.67 -20.90
C SER A 284 -6.92 5.05 -20.61
N TYR A 285 -8.00 5.08 -19.84
CA TYR A 285 -8.70 6.31 -19.46
C TYR A 285 -7.79 7.28 -18.69
N VAL A 286 -6.99 6.74 -17.75
CA VAL A 286 -6.05 7.48 -16.91
C VAL A 286 -4.63 7.31 -17.44
N LYS A 287 -3.97 8.42 -17.76
CA LYS A 287 -2.55 8.49 -18.14
C LYS A 287 -1.73 8.92 -16.94
N GLN A 288 -0.89 8.01 -16.42
CA GLN A 288 -0.09 8.31 -15.23
C GLN A 288 1.25 8.95 -15.60
N ILE A 289 1.64 9.97 -14.84
CA ILE A 289 2.92 10.66 -14.90
C ILE A 289 3.65 10.45 -13.58
N ALA A 290 4.81 9.82 -13.61
CA ALA A 290 5.70 9.68 -12.46
C ALA A 290 6.95 10.54 -12.65
N SER A 291 7.83 10.59 -11.65
CA SER A 291 9.06 11.38 -11.69
C SER A 291 9.97 11.06 -12.90
N GLY A 292 10.03 9.80 -13.33
CA GLY A 292 10.82 9.37 -14.50
C GLY A 292 10.26 9.80 -15.86
N ARG A 293 9.00 10.28 -15.93
CA ARG A 293 8.35 10.76 -17.16
C ARG A 293 8.45 9.79 -18.36
N PHE A 294 8.51 8.47 -18.11
CA PHE A 294 8.68 7.47 -19.14
C PHE A 294 7.49 7.42 -20.11
N GLY A 295 7.76 7.68 -21.39
CA GLY A 295 6.76 7.67 -22.45
C GLY A 295 5.76 8.81 -22.38
N VAL A 296 6.03 9.85 -21.58
CA VAL A 296 5.20 11.05 -21.49
C VAL A 296 5.57 12.01 -22.61
N ASN A 297 4.66 12.17 -23.55
CA ASN A 297 4.75 13.12 -24.66
C ASN A 297 3.39 13.77 -24.92
N SER A 298 3.32 14.73 -25.83
CA SER A 298 2.09 15.47 -26.13
C SER A 298 0.96 14.57 -26.63
N GLU A 299 1.26 13.55 -27.46
CA GLU A 299 0.28 12.60 -27.96
C GLU A 299 -0.33 11.75 -26.82
N TYR A 300 0.52 11.27 -25.91
CA TYR A 300 0.09 10.54 -24.72
C TYR A 300 -0.83 11.37 -23.83
N LEU A 301 -0.47 12.64 -23.59
CA LEU A 301 -1.26 13.55 -22.77
C LEU A 301 -2.57 13.94 -23.45
N ALA A 302 -2.55 14.21 -24.77
CA ALA A 302 -3.75 14.56 -25.54
C ALA A 302 -4.78 13.41 -25.59
N ALA A 303 -4.32 12.16 -25.55
CA ALA A 303 -5.18 10.97 -25.53
C ALA A 303 -5.78 10.63 -24.15
N ALA A 304 -5.50 11.42 -23.12
CA ALA A 304 -5.97 11.19 -21.75
C ALA A 304 -7.37 11.76 -21.52
N ASN A 305 -8.23 11.02 -20.81
CA ASN A 305 -9.43 11.58 -20.16
C ASN A 305 -9.10 12.08 -18.74
N GLU A 306 -8.11 11.46 -18.11
CA GLU A 306 -7.56 11.87 -16.83
C GLU A 306 -6.04 11.72 -16.86
N ILE A 307 -5.33 12.74 -16.34
CA ILE A 307 -3.89 12.74 -16.17
C ILE A 307 -3.59 12.61 -14.68
N GLN A 308 -2.84 11.57 -14.29
CA GLN A 308 -2.54 11.31 -12.89
C GLN A 308 -1.07 11.59 -12.55
N ILE A 309 -0.83 12.61 -11.73
CA ILE A 309 0.49 12.88 -11.14
C ILE A 309 0.73 11.89 -10.01
N LYS A 310 1.72 11.02 -10.15
CA LYS A 310 2.09 10.04 -9.13
C LYS A 310 3.24 10.56 -8.29
N ILE A 311 2.97 10.91 -7.03
CA ILE A 311 4.01 11.34 -6.09
C ILE A 311 4.76 10.11 -5.53
N ALA A 312 4.04 9.07 -5.10
CA ALA A 312 4.64 7.85 -4.56
C ALA A 312 3.72 6.62 -4.70
N GLN A 313 4.19 5.47 -4.20
CA GLN A 313 3.43 4.21 -4.12
C GLN A 313 3.22 3.80 -2.67
N GLY A 314 2.03 3.33 -2.30
CA GLY A 314 1.66 2.99 -0.93
C GLY A 314 2.55 1.93 -0.27
N ALA A 315 2.96 0.90 -1.00
CA ALA A 315 3.79 -0.19 -0.47
C ALA A 315 5.27 0.17 -0.26
N LYS A 316 5.75 1.22 -0.88
CA LYS A 316 7.15 1.65 -0.82
C LYS A 316 7.29 3.17 -0.99
N PRO A 317 6.73 3.95 -0.05
CA PRO A 317 6.87 5.41 -0.09
C PRO A 317 8.33 5.82 -0.16
N GLY A 318 8.64 6.82 -0.99
CA GLY A 318 9.99 7.37 -1.10
C GLY A 318 11.02 6.50 -1.81
N GLU A 319 10.67 5.32 -2.37
CA GLU A 319 11.62 4.50 -3.14
C GLU A 319 11.60 4.75 -4.64
N GLY A 320 10.49 5.28 -5.14
CA GLY A 320 10.25 5.43 -6.58
C GLY A 320 9.98 4.11 -7.31
N GLY A 321 9.83 4.21 -8.63
CA GLY A 321 9.64 3.06 -9.51
C GLY A 321 10.97 2.55 -10.07
N GLN A 322 11.04 1.25 -10.35
CA GLN A 322 12.19 0.63 -10.99
C GLN A 322 11.75 -0.47 -11.96
N LEU A 323 12.33 -0.49 -13.15
CA LEU A 323 12.24 -1.60 -14.08
C LEU A 323 13.67 -2.11 -14.37
N PRO A 324 14.01 -3.35 -13.98
CA PRO A 324 15.35 -3.91 -14.24
C PRO A 324 15.66 -3.98 -15.75
N GLY A 325 16.92 -3.80 -16.11
CA GLY A 325 17.36 -3.79 -17.52
C GLY A 325 16.96 -5.04 -18.31
N PHE A 326 16.99 -6.22 -17.69
CA PHE A 326 16.58 -7.47 -18.35
C PHE A 326 15.08 -7.52 -18.70
N LYS A 327 14.25 -6.61 -18.16
CA LYS A 327 12.86 -6.42 -18.54
C LYS A 327 12.67 -5.35 -19.63
N VAL A 328 13.68 -4.55 -19.92
CA VAL A 328 13.62 -3.46 -20.89
C VAL A 328 13.91 -4.01 -22.29
N SER A 329 12.89 -4.60 -22.91
CA SER A 329 12.93 -5.02 -24.33
C SER A 329 12.95 -3.81 -25.27
N SER A 330 13.21 -4.03 -26.57
CA SER A 330 13.17 -2.97 -27.59
C SER A 330 11.80 -2.28 -27.64
N MET A 331 10.70 -3.03 -27.46
CA MET A 331 9.35 -2.49 -27.41
C MET A 331 9.13 -1.59 -26.18
N ILE A 332 9.56 -2.03 -25.00
CA ILE A 332 9.48 -1.23 -23.77
C ILE A 332 10.33 0.04 -23.91
N ALA A 333 11.55 -0.09 -24.41
CA ALA A 333 12.46 1.03 -24.61
C ALA A 333 11.84 2.08 -25.55
N ALA A 334 11.29 1.67 -26.68
CA ALA A 334 10.61 2.57 -27.61
C ALA A 334 9.43 3.30 -26.97
N THR A 335 8.57 2.57 -26.21
CA THR A 335 7.41 3.18 -25.51
C THR A 335 7.83 4.16 -24.43
N ARG A 336 8.97 3.91 -23.76
CA ARG A 336 9.46 4.74 -22.66
C ARG A 336 10.49 5.79 -23.07
N SER A 337 10.75 5.95 -24.36
CA SER A 337 11.78 6.85 -24.91
C SER A 337 13.15 6.61 -24.27
N SER A 338 13.59 5.34 -24.28
CA SER A 338 14.82 4.86 -23.64
C SER A 338 15.55 3.85 -24.51
N SER A 339 16.63 3.25 -23.99
CA SER A 339 17.42 2.22 -24.68
C SER A 339 17.17 0.81 -24.10
N PRO A 340 17.15 -0.25 -24.93
CA PRO A 340 16.98 -1.61 -24.46
C PRO A 340 18.09 -2.04 -23.50
N GLY A 341 17.75 -2.88 -22.52
CA GLY A 341 18.70 -3.45 -21.57
C GLY A 341 19.17 -2.52 -20.44
N ILE A 342 18.84 -1.22 -20.49
CA ILE A 342 19.22 -0.26 -19.45
C ILE A 342 18.14 -0.25 -18.35
N PRO A 343 18.53 -0.37 -17.06
CA PRO A 343 17.58 -0.24 -15.96
C PRO A 343 16.92 1.13 -15.96
N LEU A 344 15.60 1.19 -15.81
CA LEU A 344 14.83 2.42 -15.75
C LEU A 344 14.43 2.70 -14.30
N ILE A 345 14.84 3.85 -13.78
CA ILE A 345 14.57 4.30 -12.42
C ILE A 345 13.70 5.57 -12.49
N SER A 346 12.57 5.51 -11.81
CA SER A 346 11.74 6.66 -11.54
C SER A 346 12.09 7.13 -10.11
N PRO A 347 12.86 8.22 -9.93
CA PRO A 347 13.35 8.62 -8.63
C PRO A 347 12.18 8.98 -7.67
N PRO A 348 12.39 8.90 -6.32
CA PRO A 348 11.31 9.16 -5.37
C PRO A 348 10.68 10.54 -5.50
N PRO A 349 11.42 11.65 -5.49
CA PRO A 349 10.86 12.97 -5.73
C PRO A 349 10.80 13.26 -7.22
N HIS A 350 9.80 14.03 -7.65
CA HIS A 350 9.87 14.71 -8.94
C HIS A 350 10.94 15.80 -8.86
N HIS A 351 11.81 15.89 -9.87
CA HIS A 351 12.89 16.88 -9.90
C HIS A 351 12.40 18.34 -10.01
N ASP A 352 11.17 18.52 -10.41
CA ASP A 352 10.50 19.80 -10.62
C ASP A 352 9.41 20.08 -9.58
N ILE A 353 9.29 19.29 -8.51
CA ILE A 353 8.30 19.46 -7.44
C ILE A 353 9.01 19.49 -6.08
N TYR A 354 9.06 20.67 -5.47
CA TYR A 354 9.61 20.91 -4.15
C TYR A 354 8.60 21.57 -3.21
N SER A 355 7.49 22.06 -3.75
CA SER A 355 6.43 22.73 -3.01
C SER A 355 5.05 22.48 -3.63
N ILE A 356 4.00 22.95 -2.98
CA ILE A 356 2.62 22.89 -3.51
C ILE A 356 2.47 23.79 -4.76
N GLU A 357 3.22 24.88 -4.82
CA GLU A 357 3.24 25.80 -5.96
C GLU A 357 3.78 25.11 -7.22
N ASP A 358 4.78 24.24 -7.07
CA ASP A 358 5.32 23.46 -8.19
C ASP A 358 4.29 22.44 -8.71
N ILE A 359 3.52 21.82 -7.79
CA ILE A 359 2.38 20.97 -8.19
C ILE A 359 1.34 21.79 -8.95
N LYS A 360 1.04 23.00 -8.50
CA LYS A 360 0.12 23.90 -9.18
C LYS A 360 0.61 24.24 -10.59
N GLN A 361 1.90 24.53 -10.76
CA GLN A 361 2.50 24.79 -12.06
C GLN A 361 2.37 23.57 -12.98
N LEU A 362 2.72 22.37 -12.48
CA LEU A 362 2.58 21.14 -13.25
C LEU A 362 1.13 20.87 -13.66
N ILE A 363 0.15 21.09 -12.76
CA ILE A 363 -1.28 20.94 -13.08
C ILE A 363 -1.67 21.93 -14.18
N TYR A 364 -1.19 23.17 -14.13
CA TYR A 364 -1.45 24.19 -15.14
C TYR A 364 -0.90 23.75 -16.50
N ASP A 365 0.37 23.34 -16.56
CA ASP A 365 1.02 22.89 -17.79
C ASP A 365 0.31 21.69 -18.42
N LEU A 366 -0.14 20.74 -17.59
CA LEU A 366 -0.89 19.57 -18.06
C LEU A 366 -2.26 19.95 -18.63
N LYS A 367 -2.93 20.93 -18.03
CA LYS A 367 -4.22 21.44 -18.52
C LYS A 367 -4.06 22.30 -19.77
N ASP A 368 -2.91 22.94 -19.95
CA ASP A 368 -2.60 23.67 -21.19
C ASP A 368 -2.46 22.69 -22.37
N VAL A 369 -1.80 21.55 -22.15
CA VAL A 369 -1.69 20.48 -23.17
C VAL A 369 -3.04 19.80 -23.44
N ASN A 370 -3.83 19.51 -22.39
CA ASN A 370 -5.14 18.87 -22.51
C ASN A 370 -6.16 19.50 -21.56
N PRO A 371 -6.83 20.58 -21.97
CA PRO A 371 -7.82 21.29 -21.14
C PRO A 371 -9.03 20.44 -20.71
N ARG A 372 -9.36 19.38 -21.47
CA ARG A 372 -10.50 18.51 -21.20
C ARG A 372 -10.20 17.43 -20.15
N ALA A 373 -8.93 17.07 -19.97
CA ALA A 373 -8.55 16.04 -19.02
C ALA A 373 -8.73 16.52 -17.58
N LYS A 374 -9.28 15.65 -16.72
CA LYS A 374 -9.18 15.85 -15.27
C LYS A 374 -7.74 15.61 -14.83
N VAL A 375 -7.26 16.36 -13.83
CA VAL A 375 -5.96 16.10 -13.22
C VAL A 375 -6.16 15.50 -11.84
N SER A 376 -5.58 14.32 -11.62
CA SER A 376 -5.54 13.66 -10.33
C SER A 376 -4.13 13.63 -9.76
N VAL A 377 -4.03 13.65 -8.43
CA VAL A 377 -2.76 13.51 -7.71
C VAL A 377 -2.82 12.28 -6.81
N LYS A 378 -1.88 11.36 -7.00
CA LYS A 378 -1.75 10.16 -6.18
C LYS A 378 -0.79 10.42 -5.03
N LEU A 379 -1.35 10.41 -3.81
CA LEU A 379 -0.66 10.51 -2.53
C LEU A 379 -0.63 9.14 -1.84
N VAL A 380 0.28 8.97 -0.89
CA VAL A 380 0.31 7.76 -0.06
C VAL A 380 -0.35 8.01 1.29
N SER A 381 -1.00 6.96 1.81
CA SER A 381 -1.51 6.98 3.17
C SER A 381 -0.35 7.08 4.15
N GLN A 382 -0.35 8.15 4.92
CA GLN A 382 0.61 8.41 6.00
C GLN A 382 0.06 9.51 6.92
N PRO A 383 0.54 9.64 8.15
CA PRO A 383 0.18 10.77 9.01
C PRO A 383 0.55 12.11 8.36
N GLY A 384 -0.37 13.08 8.43
CA GLY A 384 -0.21 14.40 7.81
C GLY A 384 -0.63 14.48 6.33
N VAL A 385 -1.07 13.37 5.72
CA VAL A 385 -1.50 13.37 4.31
C VAL A 385 -2.69 14.30 4.06
N GLY A 386 -3.55 14.52 5.05
CA GLY A 386 -4.67 15.46 4.95
C GLY A 386 -4.23 16.91 4.70
N ILE A 387 -3.13 17.34 5.31
CA ILE A 387 -2.55 18.68 5.10
C ILE A 387 -2.01 18.80 3.67
N VAL A 388 -1.28 17.80 3.22
CA VAL A 388 -0.76 17.74 1.83
C VAL A 388 -1.91 17.76 0.83
N ALA A 389 -2.96 16.97 1.08
CA ALA A 389 -4.17 16.93 0.25
C ALA A 389 -4.85 18.29 0.16
N SER A 390 -4.95 19.04 1.27
CA SER A 390 -5.50 20.40 1.28
C SER A 390 -4.70 21.35 0.36
N GLY A 391 -3.37 21.25 0.38
CA GLY A 391 -2.51 21.99 -0.54
C GLY A 391 -2.76 21.60 -2.01
N VAL A 392 -2.87 20.30 -2.28
CA VAL A 392 -3.11 19.74 -3.63
C VAL A 392 -4.47 20.19 -4.19
N VAL A 393 -5.53 20.26 -3.35
CA VAL A 393 -6.83 20.83 -3.76
C VAL A 393 -6.68 22.29 -4.15
N LYS A 394 -6.00 23.08 -3.32
CA LYS A 394 -5.73 24.50 -3.61
C LYS A 394 -4.86 24.70 -4.86
N ALA A 395 -4.02 23.73 -5.20
CA ALA A 395 -3.26 23.71 -6.45
C ALA A 395 -4.12 23.43 -7.70
N GLY A 396 -5.38 23.01 -7.53
CA GLY A 396 -6.34 22.82 -8.62
C GLY A 396 -6.50 21.39 -9.12
N ALA A 397 -6.11 20.39 -8.33
CA ALA A 397 -6.38 18.98 -8.63
C ALA A 397 -7.88 18.68 -8.57
N ASN A 398 -8.39 17.91 -9.52
CA ASN A 398 -9.78 17.48 -9.55
C ASN A 398 -10.04 16.23 -8.68
N ILE A 399 -9.01 15.39 -8.53
CA ILE A 399 -9.11 14.10 -7.84
C ILE A 399 -7.86 13.90 -6.98
N ILE A 400 -8.04 13.38 -5.77
CA ILE A 400 -6.94 12.90 -4.93
C ILE A 400 -7.11 11.41 -4.74
N LEU A 401 -6.07 10.64 -5.09
CA LEU A 401 -6.01 9.21 -4.81
C LEU A 401 -5.14 8.96 -3.58
N ILE A 402 -5.70 8.34 -2.54
CA ILE A 402 -4.98 7.88 -1.36
C ILE A 402 -4.60 6.40 -1.54
N SER A 403 -3.31 6.14 -1.61
CA SER A 403 -2.76 4.79 -1.84
C SER A 403 -2.33 4.15 -0.52
N GLY A 404 -2.93 3.00 -0.20
CA GLY A 404 -2.56 2.24 1.00
C GLY A 404 -1.35 1.32 0.82
N ALA A 405 -0.87 0.74 1.91
CA ALA A 405 0.32 -0.13 1.98
C ALA A 405 0.29 -1.34 1.04
N ASP A 406 -0.89 -1.81 0.62
CA ASP A 406 -1.03 -2.89 -0.36
C ASP A 406 -0.91 -2.41 -1.83
N GLY A 407 -0.78 -1.09 -2.07
CA GLY A 407 -0.67 -0.50 -3.39
C GLY A 407 0.75 -0.55 -3.95
N GLY A 408 0.96 -1.27 -5.07
CA GLY A 408 2.27 -1.35 -5.74
C GLY A 408 3.22 -2.41 -5.20
N THR A 409 2.70 -3.52 -4.65
CA THR A 409 3.49 -4.61 -4.04
C THR A 409 4.22 -5.52 -5.03
N GLY A 410 3.96 -5.44 -6.34
CA GLY A 410 4.47 -6.38 -7.34
C GLY A 410 6.01 -6.49 -7.40
N ALA A 411 6.73 -5.39 -7.21
CA ALA A 411 8.19 -5.32 -7.19
C ALA A 411 8.73 -4.61 -5.94
N SER A 412 7.95 -4.57 -4.86
CA SER A 412 8.37 -3.96 -3.60
C SER A 412 9.25 -4.92 -2.81
N PRO A 413 10.39 -4.47 -2.27
CA PRO A 413 11.21 -5.27 -1.36
C PRO A 413 10.43 -5.72 -0.12
N LEU A 414 10.77 -6.87 0.44
CA LEU A 414 10.09 -7.40 1.62
C LEU A 414 10.22 -6.48 2.83
N GLY A 415 11.39 -5.89 3.05
CA GLY A 415 11.62 -4.92 4.13
C GLY A 415 10.69 -3.72 4.03
N SER A 416 10.51 -3.18 2.81
CA SER A 416 9.57 -2.07 2.58
C SER A 416 8.12 -2.47 2.87
N GLN A 417 7.69 -3.66 2.45
CA GLN A 417 6.33 -4.14 2.72
C GLN A 417 6.06 -4.35 4.22
N LYS A 418 7.09 -4.69 4.99
CA LYS A 418 6.98 -4.89 6.44
C LYS A 418 7.01 -3.58 7.24
N HIS A 419 7.83 -2.63 6.82
CA HIS A 419 8.25 -1.52 7.68
C HIS A 419 7.85 -0.16 7.13
N THR A 420 7.28 -0.08 5.92
CA THR A 420 6.83 1.17 5.32
C THR A 420 5.39 1.07 4.81
N GLY A 421 4.79 2.22 4.54
CA GLY A 421 3.40 2.29 4.11
C GLY A 421 2.39 2.19 5.26
N PHE A 422 1.25 2.85 5.06
CA PHE A 422 0.15 2.87 6.02
C PHE A 422 -1.12 2.27 5.41
N PRO A 423 -2.03 1.73 6.22
CA PRO A 423 -3.35 1.33 5.77
C PRO A 423 -4.09 2.53 5.16
N TRP A 424 -4.75 2.31 4.02
CA TRP A 424 -5.51 3.40 3.39
C TRP A 424 -6.65 3.92 4.27
N GLU A 425 -7.18 3.11 5.17
CA GLU A 425 -8.24 3.48 6.11
C GLU A 425 -7.85 4.70 6.93
N TYR A 426 -6.60 4.76 7.38
CA TYR A 426 -6.08 5.89 8.14
C TYR A 426 -5.95 7.15 7.26
N GLY A 427 -5.19 7.06 6.17
CA GLY A 427 -4.93 8.23 5.33
C GLY A 427 -6.17 8.78 4.64
N LEU A 428 -7.12 7.90 4.27
CA LEU A 428 -8.39 8.32 3.69
C LEU A 428 -9.26 9.07 4.72
N ALA A 429 -9.40 8.53 5.93
CA ALA A 429 -10.16 9.16 6.99
C ALA A 429 -9.56 10.53 7.36
N GLU A 430 -8.23 10.61 7.55
CA GLU A 430 -7.53 11.86 7.82
C GLU A 430 -7.74 12.88 6.69
N THR A 431 -7.61 12.45 5.43
CA THR A 431 -7.78 13.33 4.27
C THR A 431 -9.21 13.87 4.19
N HIS A 432 -10.20 13.00 4.31
CA HIS A 432 -11.61 13.41 4.25
C HIS A 432 -11.94 14.44 5.35
N GLN A 433 -11.51 14.17 6.58
CA GLN A 433 -11.73 15.04 7.73
C GLN A 433 -11.04 16.39 7.60
N THR A 434 -9.77 16.38 7.21
CA THR A 434 -8.99 17.61 7.03
C THR A 434 -9.58 18.49 5.93
N LEU A 435 -9.99 17.90 4.82
CA LEU A 435 -10.63 18.64 3.73
C LEU A 435 -11.99 19.20 4.17
N TYR A 436 -12.78 18.43 4.92
CA TYR A 436 -14.06 18.89 5.45
C TYR A 436 -13.87 20.06 6.42
N ALA A 437 -12.98 19.91 7.39
CA ALA A 437 -12.69 20.96 8.38
C ALA A 437 -12.17 22.27 7.76
N ASN A 438 -11.56 22.20 6.58
CA ASN A 438 -11.04 23.37 5.85
C ASN A 438 -11.98 23.88 4.75
N GLY A 439 -13.21 23.33 4.64
CA GLY A 439 -14.18 23.73 3.59
C GLY A 439 -13.72 23.39 2.16
N LEU A 440 -12.86 22.38 2.02
CA LEU A 440 -12.25 21.98 0.74
C LEU A 440 -12.83 20.69 0.16
N ARG A 441 -13.64 19.96 0.94
CA ARG A 441 -14.10 18.62 0.57
C ARG A 441 -14.92 18.56 -0.73
N GLU A 442 -15.72 19.57 -0.99
CA GLU A 442 -16.63 19.64 -2.14
C GLU A 442 -15.91 19.93 -3.47
N TYR A 443 -14.67 20.43 -3.40
CA TYR A 443 -13.89 20.79 -4.61
C TYR A 443 -13.11 19.63 -5.21
N VAL A 444 -13.14 18.44 -4.60
CA VAL A 444 -12.29 17.32 -5.02
C VAL A 444 -12.99 15.98 -4.83
N THR A 445 -12.79 15.06 -5.78
CA THR A 445 -13.18 13.66 -5.65
C THR A 445 -12.08 12.89 -4.90
N LEU A 446 -12.43 12.12 -3.88
CA LEU A 446 -11.51 11.22 -3.18
C LEU A 446 -11.57 9.82 -3.77
N ARG A 447 -10.41 9.31 -4.13
CA ARG A 447 -10.20 7.95 -4.66
C ARG A 447 -9.28 7.16 -3.73
N VAL A 448 -9.44 5.85 -3.70
CA VAL A 448 -8.60 4.97 -2.88
C VAL A 448 -8.10 3.77 -3.67
N ASP A 449 -6.84 3.36 -3.42
CA ASP A 449 -6.28 2.09 -3.85
C ASP A 449 -5.52 1.39 -2.71
N GLY A 450 -5.11 0.14 -2.94
CA GLY A 450 -4.36 -0.66 -1.98
C GLY A 450 -5.19 -1.77 -1.36
N GLY A 451 -5.40 -2.86 -2.10
CA GLY A 451 -6.03 -4.08 -1.58
C GLY A 451 -7.54 -4.13 -1.67
N ILE A 452 -8.16 -3.28 -2.46
CA ILE A 452 -9.61 -3.36 -2.77
C ILE A 452 -9.90 -4.65 -3.56
N LYS A 453 -10.85 -5.47 -3.05
CA LYS A 453 -11.12 -6.79 -3.64
C LYS A 453 -12.52 -7.34 -3.41
N ARG A 454 -13.31 -6.74 -2.53
CA ARG A 454 -14.68 -7.18 -2.17
C ARG A 454 -15.59 -5.96 -1.95
N ALA A 455 -16.89 -6.17 -1.98
CA ALA A 455 -17.88 -5.11 -1.80
C ALA A 455 -17.75 -4.41 -0.44
N GLU A 456 -17.45 -5.16 0.62
CA GLU A 456 -17.25 -4.61 1.94
C GLU A 456 -16.10 -3.58 1.97
N ASP A 457 -15.01 -3.82 1.22
CA ASP A 457 -13.90 -2.86 1.12
C ASP A 457 -14.37 -1.52 0.54
N ILE A 458 -15.29 -1.57 -0.46
CA ILE A 458 -15.89 -0.38 -1.09
C ILE A 458 -16.80 0.36 -0.11
N ILE A 459 -17.66 -0.37 0.60
CA ILE A 459 -18.56 0.22 1.61
C ILE A 459 -17.76 0.90 2.71
N PHE A 460 -16.72 0.26 3.25
CA PHE A 460 -15.84 0.87 4.25
C PHE A 460 -15.14 2.11 3.71
N ALA A 461 -14.61 2.04 2.49
CA ALA A 461 -13.94 3.17 1.88
C ALA A 461 -14.90 4.35 1.64
N ALA A 462 -16.12 4.09 1.18
CA ALA A 462 -17.15 5.13 1.03
C ALA A 462 -17.52 5.76 2.39
N ILE A 463 -17.74 4.96 3.42
CA ILE A 463 -18.02 5.45 4.78
C ILE A 463 -16.85 6.32 5.30
N LEU A 464 -15.61 6.03 4.93
CA LEU A 464 -14.44 6.83 5.29
C LEU A 464 -14.18 8.01 4.34
N GLY A 465 -15.02 8.22 3.32
CA GLY A 465 -15.01 9.42 2.48
C GLY A 465 -14.62 9.21 1.01
N ALA A 466 -14.34 7.98 0.55
CA ALA A 466 -14.01 7.74 -0.86
C ALA A 466 -15.26 7.74 -1.74
N GLU A 467 -15.11 8.26 -2.96
CA GLU A 467 -16.12 8.27 -4.03
C GLU A 467 -15.76 7.33 -5.17
N GLU A 468 -14.46 7.00 -5.31
CA GLU A 468 -13.93 6.17 -6.38
C GLU A 468 -12.94 5.12 -5.83
N PHE A 469 -12.86 3.95 -6.50
CA PHE A 469 -12.20 2.77 -5.96
C PHE A 469 -11.37 2.08 -7.03
N ASP A 470 -10.06 1.92 -6.80
CA ASP A 470 -9.16 1.32 -7.78
C ASP A 470 -8.74 -0.11 -7.39
N PHE A 471 -8.85 -1.02 -8.35
CA PHE A 471 -8.53 -2.44 -8.23
C PHE A 471 -7.17 -2.74 -8.89
N GLY A 472 -6.17 -3.16 -8.12
CA GLY A 472 -4.86 -3.57 -8.64
C GLY A 472 -4.72 -5.09 -8.71
N THR A 473 -4.20 -5.68 -7.65
CA THR A 473 -3.92 -7.13 -7.56
C THR A 473 -5.16 -8.00 -7.81
N SER A 474 -6.32 -7.59 -7.34
CA SER A 474 -7.58 -8.33 -7.55
C SER A 474 -7.99 -8.39 -9.03
N ALA A 475 -7.81 -7.31 -9.78
CA ALA A 475 -8.04 -7.31 -11.23
C ALA A 475 -7.06 -8.23 -11.98
N LEU A 476 -5.78 -8.24 -11.58
CA LEU A 476 -4.81 -9.20 -12.14
C LEU A 476 -5.15 -10.65 -11.79
N ILE A 477 -5.71 -10.91 -10.60
CA ILE A 477 -6.17 -12.25 -10.22
C ILE A 477 -7.37 -12.67 -11.07
N ALA A 478 -8.32 -11.79 -11.33
CA ALA A 478 -9.43 -12.04 -12.26
C ALA A 478 -8.91 -12.37 -13.67
N LEU A 479 -7.83 -11.73 -14.09
CA LEU A 479 -7.13 -11.97 -15.35
C LEU A 479 -6.33 -13.29 -15.37
N GLY A 480 -6.23 -14.00 -14.23
CA GLY A 480 -5.59 -15.32 -14.14
C GLY A 480 -4.29 -15.37 -13.32
N CYS A 481 -3.93 -14.31 -12.57
CA CYS A 481 -2.77 -14.33 -11.68
C CYS A 481 -2.94 -15.39 -10.58
N VAL A 482 -1.91 -16.17 -10.33
CA VAL A 482 -1.87 -17.25 -9.31
C VAL A 482 -1.09 -16.89 -8.06
N MET A 483 -0.78 -15.62 -7.87
CA MET A 483 -0.07 -15.10 -6.69
C MET A 483 1.29 -15.77 -6.39
N ALA A 484 2.01 -16.19 -7.44
CA ALA A 484 3.34 -16.81 -7.30
C ALA A 484 4.42 -15.84 -6.79
N ARG A 485 4.16 -14.53 -6.80
CA ARG A 485 5.07 -13.47 -6.34
C ARG A 485 6.45 -13.49 -7.01
N GLN A 486 6.47 -13.78 -8.31
CA GLN A 486 7.67 -13.75 -9.18
C GLN A 486 7.64 -12.58 -10.16
N CYS A 487 6.85 -11.53 -9.88
CA CYS A 487 6.62 -10.42 -10.80
C CYS A 487 7.91 -9.66 -11.15
N HIS A 488 8.87 -9.59 -10.24
CA HIS A 488 10.16 -8.92 -10.45
C HIS A 488 11.20 -9.74 -11.21
N LEU A 489 10.99 -11.07 -11.35
CA LEU A 489 11.99 -11.99 -11.90
C LEU A 489 11.82 -12.28 -13.40
N ASN A 490 10.83 -11.71 -14.06
CA ASN A 490 10.47 -11.99 -15.47
C ASN A 490 10.06 -13.45 -15.77
N THR A 491 9.81 -14.26 -14.73
CA THR A 491 9.53 -15.71 -14.80
C THR A 491 8.08 -16.04 -14.41
N CYS A 492 7.14 -15.13 -14.69
CA CYS A 492 5.74 -15.31 -14.30
C CYS A 492 5.17 -16.62 -14.86
N PRO A 493 4.67 -17.55 -14.01
CA PRO A 493 4.22 -18.87 -14.48
C PRO A 493 3.01 -18.80 -15.41
N VAL A 494 2.23 -17.72 -15.35
CA VAL A 494 1.01 -17.50 -16.16
C VAL A 494 1.17 -16.39 -17.22
N GLY A 495 2.38 -15.88 -17.47
CA GLY A 495 2.66 -14.92 -18.53
C GLY A 495 2.14 -13.50 -18.33
N ILE A 496 1.64 -13.13 -17.13
CA ILE A 496 1.12 -11.79 -16.84
C ILE A 496 2.26 -10.80 -16.60
N ALA A 497 3.13 -11.06 -15.62
CA ALA A 497 4.17 -10.13 -15.19
C ALA A 497 5.51 -10.47 -15.84
N THR A 498 5.59 -10.33 -17.16
CA THR A 498 6.78 -10.63 -17.95
C THR A 498 6.89 -9.72 -19.17
N THR A 499 8.10 -9.53 -19.66
CA THR A 499 8.43 -8.92 -20.95
C THR A 499 9.13 -9.92 -21.90
N ASP A 500 9.27 -11.18 -21.47
CA ASP A 500 9.78 -12.29 -22.28
C ASP A 500 8.63 -12.87 -23.12
N GLU A 501 8.76 -12.84 -24.42
CA GLU A 501 7.75 -13.33 -25.38
C GLU A 501 7.43 -14.83 -25.21
N LYS A 502 8.43 -15.65 -24.83
CA LYS A 502 8.22 -17.10 -24.60
C LYS A 502 7.37 -17.32 -23.34
N VAL A 503 7.57 -16.51 -22.32
CA VAL A 503 6.80 -16.56 -21.07
C VAL A 503 5.42 -15.95 -21.28
N GLU A 504 5.29 -14.88 -22.06
CA GLU A 504 4.01 -14.25 -22.42
C GLU A 504 3.05 -15.20 -23.16
N LYS A 505 3.56 -16.14 -23.97
CA LYS A 505 2.73 -17.18 -24.63
C LYS A 505 1.91 -18.02 -23.65
N ARG A 506 2.25 -18.05 -22.37
CA ARG A 506 1.48 -18.74 -21.32
C ARG A 506 0.24 -17.96 -20.88
N PHE A 507 0.13 -16.69 -21.27
CA PHE A 507 -0.99 -15.85 -20.90
C PHE A 507 -2.29 -16.31 -21.59
N LYS A 508 -3.32 -16.56 -20.77
CA LYS A 508 -4.65 -17.00 -21.21
C LYS A 508 -5.78 -16.14 -20.66
N GLY A 509 -5.43 -15.01 -20.04
CA GLY A 509 -6.41 -14.09 -19.45
C GLY A 509 -7.27 -13.44 -20.54
N LYS A 510 -8.51 -13.11 -20.19
CA LYS A 510 -9.48 -12.45 -21.08
C LYS A 510 -10.07 -11.24 -20.38
N ALA A 511 -10.33 -10.18 -21.13
CA ALA A 511 -10.96 -8.95 -20.66
C ALA A 511 -12.30 -9.22 -19.96
N GLU A 512 -13.09 -10.16 -20.51
CA GLU A 512 -14.39 -10.54 -19.96
C GLU A 512 -14.31 -11.13 -18.53
N ASN A 513 -13.16 -11.68 -18.14
CA ASN A 513 -12.99 -12.16 -16.77
C ASN A 513 -12.89 -10.98 -15.79
N VAL A 514 -12.27 -9.89 -16.21
CA VAL A 514 -12.17 -8.67 -15.40
C VAL A 514 -13.53 -7.99 -15.30
N SER A 515 -14.23 -7.83 -16.45
CA SER A 515 -15.56 -7.20 -16.45
C SER A 515 -16.56 -7.96 -15.57
N ARG A 516 -16.69 -9.30 -15.71
CA ARG A 516 -17.56 -10.12 -14.85
C ARG A 516 -17.22 -10.04 -13.37
N TYR A 517 -15.92 -9.98 -13.05
CA TYR A 517 -15.50 -9.78 -11.67
C TYR A 517 -16.00 -8.43 -11.13
N LEU A 518 -15.82 -7.33 -11.87
CA LEU A 518 -16.25 -6.00 -11.48
C LEU A 518 -17.79 -5.90 -11.36
N GLU A 519 -18.52 -6.49 -12.31
CA GLU A 519 -19.99 -6.61 -12.26
C GLU A 519 -20.45 -7.38 -11.01
N SER A 520 -19.81 -8.51 -10.69
CA SER A 520 -20.11 -9.28 -9.48
C SER A 520 -19.86 -8.49 -8.19
N ILE A 521 -18.84 -7.61 -8.19
CA ILE A 521 -18.55 -6.73 -7.06
C ILE A 521 -19.62 -5.63 -6.98
N SER A 522 -19.98 -4.97 -8.08
CA SER A 522 -21.02 -3.92 -8.09
C SER A 522 -22.38 -4.44 -7.59
N GLU A 523 -22.81 -5.62 -8.05
CA GLU A 523 -24.01 -6.27 -7.53
C GLU A 523 -23.90 -6.62 -6.03
N SER A 524 -22.70 -6.96 -5.58
CA SER A 524 -22.46 -7.19 -4.16
C SER A 524 -22.54 -5.90 -3.36
N VAL A 525 -22.08 -4.76 -3.89
CA VAL A 525 -22.20 -3.43 -3.27
C VAL A 525 -23.69 -3.06 -3.13
N ARG A 526 -24.51 -3.26 -4.16
CA ARG A 526 -25.96 -3.05 -4.11
C ARG A 526 -26.61 -3.83 -2.95
N ASN A 527 -26.24 -5.11 -2.82
CA ASN A 527 -26.73 -5.94 -1.72
C ASN A 527 -26.29 -5.41 -0.34
N GLU A 528 -25.08 -4.87 -0.20
CA GLU A 528 -24.64 -4.28 1.08
C GLU A 528 -25.34 -2.96 1.38
N LEU A 529 -25.54 -2.09 0.37
CA LEU A 529 -26.33 -0.86 0.52
C LEU A 529 -27.77 -1.16 0.97
N SER A 530 -28.42 -2.16 0.37
CA SER A 530 -29.75 -2.64 0.76
C SER A 530 -29.79 -3.03 2.24
N LYS A 531 -28.80 -3.76 2.75
CA LYS A 531 -28.70 -4.15 4.17
C LYS A 531 -28.46 -2.96 5.10
N ILE A 532 -27.74 -1.94 4.66
CA ILE A 532 -27.48 -0.71 5.41
C ILE A 532 -28.74 0.18 5.42
N GLY A 533 -29.66 -0.01 4.47
CA GLY A 533 -30.86 0.81 4.33
C GLY A 533 -30.56 2.15 3.62
N LYS A 534 -29.63 2.13 2.66
CA LYS A 534 -29.25 3.29 1.85
C LYS A 534 -29.42 2.99 0.37
N THR A 535 -29.80 4.00 -0.39
CA THR A 535 -30.14 3.84 -1.81
C THR A 535 -28.93 3.98 -2.72
N SER A 536 -27.88 4.67 -2.27
CA SER A 536 -26.70 4.92 -3.09
C SER A 536 -25.40 4.93 -2.27
N LEU A 537 -24.24 4.77 -2.96
CA LEU A 537 -22.94 4.99 -2.34
C LEU A 537 -22.78 6.42 -1.85
N HIS A 538 -23.41 7.39 -2.52
CA HIS A 538 -23.38 8.79 -2.12
C HIS A 538 -23.94 9.00 -0.72
N ASP A 539 -25.00 8.27 -0.34
CA ASP A 539 -25.66 8.38 0.97
C ASP A 539 -24.81 7.92 2.15
N ILE A 540 -23.71 7.24 1.89
CA ILE A 540 -22.81 6.71 2.93
C ILE A 540 -21.44 7.38 2.95
N ILE A 541 -21.13 8.30 2.02
CA ILE A 541 -19.84 8.97 1.98
C ILE A 541 -19.61 9.77 3.25
N GLY A 542 -18.53 9.47 3.97
CA GLY A 542 -18.15 10.14 5.21
C GLY A 542 -19.03 9.79 6.43
N ARG A 543 -19.98 8.86 6.31
CA ARG A 543 -20.94 8.50 7.37
C ARG A 543 -20.35 7.50 8.37
N THR A 544 -19.31 7.91 9.09
CA THR A 544 -18.65 7.07 10.10
C THR A 544 -19.54 6.67 11.28
N ASP A 545 -20.66 7.38 11.48
CA ASP A 545 -21.71 6.99 12.41
C ASP A 545 -22.36 5.62 12.09
N LEU A 546 -22.21 5.14 10.85
CA LEU A 546 -22.64 3.80 10.45
C LEU A 546 -21.68 2.69 10.93
N LEU A 547 -20.47 3.03 11.38
CA LEU A 547 -19.50 2.04 11.84
C LEU A 547 -19.75 1.59 13.28
N LYS A 548 -19.36 0.36 13.57
CA LYS A 548 -19.27 -0.21 14.91
C LYS A 548 -18.20 -1.29 14.97
N ILE A 549 -17.74 -1.64 16.16
CA ILE A 549 -16.78 -2.72 16.35
C ILE A 549 -17.45 -4.05 15.95
N ASN A 550 -16.72 -4.86 15.19
CA ASN A 550 -17.15 -6.21 14.84
C ASN A 550 -17.18 -7.09 16.09
N LYS A 551 -18.36 -7.63 16.44
CA LYS A 551 -18.53 -8.48 17.64
C LYS A 551 -17.54 -9.63 17.73
N LYS A 552 -17.15 -10.24 16.60
CA LYS A 552 -16.13 -11.31 16.56
C LYS A 552 -14.74 -10.82 16.96
N GLN A 553 -14.47 -9.54 16.81
CA GLN A 553 -13.16 -8.91 17.10
C GLN A 553 -13.16 -8.08 18.38
N GLU A 554 -14.30 -7.99 19.08
CA GLU A 554 -14.46 -7.13 20.27
C GLU A 554 -13.44 -7.47 21.36
N ASN A 555 -13.21 -8.75 21.62
CA ASN A 555 -12.20 -9.19 22.57
C ASN A 555 -10.78 -8.81 22.15
N LEU A 556 -10.47 -8.92 20.86
CA LEU A 556 -9.16 -8.49 20.34
C LEU A 556 -8.95 -7.00 20.52
N VAL A 557 -9.95 -6.19 20.13
CA VAL A 557 -9.90 -4.72 20.24
C VAL A 557 -9.73 -4.29 21.70
N LYS A 558 -10.53 -4.88 22.64
CA LYS A 558 -10.41 -4.59 24.07
C LYS A 558 -9.07 -5.04 24.66
N ASN A 559 -8.70 -6.31 24.44
CA ASN A 559 -7.49 -6.90 25.02
C ASN A 559 -6.21 -6.23 24.52
N LYS A 560 -6.21 -5.77 23.28
CA LYS A 560 -5.06 -5.07 22.68
C LYS A 560 -5.19 -3.54 22.74
N LYS A 561 -6.21 -3.01 23.42
CA LYS A 561 -6.45 -1.57 23.59
C LYS A 561 -6.35 -0.79 22.28
N ILE A 562 -6.92 -1.35 21.19
CA ILE A 562 -6.90 -0.74 19.87
C ILE A 562 -7.87 0.45 19.87
N ASP A 563 -7.39 1.63 19.56
CA ASP A 563 -8.19 2.84 19.39
C ASP A 563 -8.53 3.05 17.91
N LEU A 564 -9.78 2.83 17.57
CA LEU A 564 -10.30 3.00 16.21
C LEU A 564 -10.86 4.41 15.96
N LYS A 565 -10.73 5.34 16.92
CA LYS A 565 -11.24 6.72 16.76
C LYS A 565 -10.59 7.43 15.56
N ALA A 566 -9.30 7.18 15.29
CA ALA A 566 -8.63 7.76 14.15
C ALA A 566 -9.30 7.46 12.79
N VAL A 567 -10.06 6.37 12.70
CA VAL A 567 -10.79 5.97 11.49
C VAL A 567 -12.32 6.02 11.64
N SER A 568 -12.86 6.22 12.83
CA SER A 568 -14.32 6.11 13.05
C SER A 568 -14.99 7.31 13.72
N TYR A 569 -14.26 8.38 14.10
CA TYR A 569 -14.78 9.28 15.16
C TYR A 569 -15.05 10.73 14.76
N THR A 570 -15.14 11.21 13.57
CA THR A 570 -14.90 12.64 13.41
C THR A 570 -16.01 13.55 12.96
N HIS A 571 -17.14 13.05 12.49
CA HIS A 571 -18.19 13.94 11.99
C HIS A 571 -19.22 14.39 13.03
N LEU A 572 -19.39 13.68 14.14
CA LEU A 572 -20.39 14.06 15.16
C LEU A 572 -20.03 15.34 15.90
N ARG A 573 -18.74 15.72 16.00
CA ARG A 573 -18.34 16.98 16.66
C ARG A 573 -18.50 18.23 15.80
N ALA A 574 -18.43 18.12 14.47
CA ALA A 574 -18.62 19.28 13.60
C ALA A 574 -20.07 19.76 13.57
N HIS A 575 -21.05 18.87 13.77
CA HIS A 575 -22.45 19.25 13.89
C HIS A 575 -22.86 19.74 15.29
N GLU A 576 -22.07 19.43 16.33
CA GLU A 576 -22.35 19.92 17.70
C GLU A 576 -21.75 21.31 18.00
N THR A 577 -20.89 21.83 17.12
CA THR A 577 -20.25 23.15 17.27
C THR A 577 -20.97 24.28 16.54
N ASP A 578 -22.06 24.01 15.83
CA ASP A 578 -22.88 25.03 15.17
C ASP A 578 -23.93 25.66 16.12
N TYR A 579 -23.72 25.53 17.41
CA TYR A 579 -24.48 26.26 18.44
C TYR A 579 -23.51 27.20 19.19
#